data_7c43e9d740c16fe0c914a16158e46659
#
_entry.id   7c43e9d740c16fe0c914a16158e46659
#
_cell.length_a   1.000
_cell.length_b   1.000
_cell.length_c   1.000
_cell.angle_alpha   90.00
_cell.angle_beta   90.00
_cell.angle_gamma   90.00
#
_symmetry.space_group_name_H-M   'P 1'
#
loop_
_entity.id
_entity.type
_entity.pdbx_description
1 polymer ?
#
loop_
_entity_poly.entity_id
_entity_poly.type
_entity_poly.pdbx_seq_one_letter_code
_entity_poly.pdbx_strand_id
1 'polypeptide(L)'
;MPVDDQFTALHRAVLECAAAGCESIWINCNNDKVKLIRHTIGEYVEDPVYYNRHYAKFSSELKKYIPIFYCPNHPNDINKRDSYSWGVINAAMNANRSASKISRHLIPNKFYVAFPFGVYNPWVVQKHRRTIRSPQNFYLSCNGKTVKDGEYLGFTFDQKDLKAFKEHIKKTNTPAYKALSEFKSGGKWMERQPANERYSARFFTIDKIVKS
;
A
#
# COMPACT_ATOMS: atom_id res chain seq x y z
N MET A 1 -14.66 -2.51 7.35
CA MET A 1 -15.52 -3.70 7.29
C MET A 1 -15.07 -4.64 8.39
N PRO A 2 -15.87 -4.95 9.39
CA PRO A 2 -15.54 -5.93 10.41
C PRO A 2 -15.47 -7.33 9.79
N VAL A 3 -14.52 -8.12 10.24
CA VAL A 3 -14.37 -9.54 9.90
C VAL A 3 -14.84 -10.37 11.09
N ASP A 4 -14.68 -9.82 12.28
CA ASP A 4 -15.12 -10.34 13.57
C ASP A 4 -15.36 -9.15 14.51
N ASP A 5 -15.92 -9.34 15.68
CA ASP A 5 -16.34 -8.28 16.63
C ASP A 5 -15.25 -7.23 16.90
N GLN A 6 -13.97 -7.62 16.89
CA GLN A 6 -12.83 -6.70 17.09
C GLN A 6 -11.79 -6.75 15.96
N PHE A 7 -12.02 -7.51 14.90
CA PHE A 7 -11.04 -7.73 13.83
C PHE A 7 -11.56 -7.23 12.50
N THR A 8 -10.97 -6.17 12.02
CA THR A 8 -11.35 -5.55 10.73
C THR A 8 -10.50 -6.10 9.58
N ALA A 9 -10.97 -5.88 8.35
CA ALA A 9 -10.20 -6.19 7.15
C ALA A 9 -8.82 -5.48 7.12
N LEU A 10 -8.71 -4.32 7.79
CA LEU A 10 -7.44 -3.61 7.90
C LEU A 10 -6.49 -4.29 8.90
N HIS A 11 -7.00 -4.82 10.02
CA HIS A 11 -6.19 -5.65 10.93
C HIS A 11 -5.60 -6.86 10.20
N ARG A 12 -6.40 -7.51 9.34
CA ARG A 12 -5.92 -8.62 8.50
C ARG A 12 -4.74 -8.20 7.62
N ALA A 13 -4.84 -7.04 6.94
CA ALA A 13 -3.76 -6.56 6.08
C ALA A 13 -2.49 -6.18 6.89
N VAL A 14 -2.66 -5.62 8.10
CA VAL A 14 -1.54 -5.34 9.01
C VAL A 14 -0.87 -6.63 9.47
N LEU A 15 -1.66 -7.64 9.84
CA LEU A 15 -1.14 -8.95 10.21
C LEU A 15 -0.42 -9.63 9.05
N GLU A 16 -0.92 -9.50 7.83
CA GLU A 16 -0.27 -9.98 6.62
C GLU A 16 1.12 -9.34 6.42
N CYS A 17 1.22 -8.02 6.55
CA CYS A 17 2.50 -7.32 6.48
C CYS A 17 3.48 -7.80 7.57
N ALA A 18 3.00 -8.00 8.80
CA ALA A 18 3.81 -8.52 9.89
C ALA A 18 4.29 -9.95 9.61
N ALA A 19 3.40 -10.82 9.13
CA ALA A 19 3.71 -12.20 8.74
C ALA A 19 4.68 -12.26 7.55
N ALA A 20 4.58 -11.33 6.59
CA ALA A 20 5.52 -11.18 5.49
C ALA A 20 6.93 -10.75 5.94
N GLY A 21 7.04 -10.17 7.13
CA GLY A 21 8.30 -9.74 7.73
C GLY A 21 8.70 -8.32 7.41
N CYS A 22 7.73 -7.44 7.22
CA CYS A 22 7.96 -6.01 7.12
C CYS A 22 8.58 -5.47 8.42
N GLU A 23 9.46 -4.49 8.29
CA GLU A 23 10.12 -3.83 9.43
C GLU A 23 9.39 -2.56 9.85
N SER A 24 8.55 -2.03 8.99
CA SER A 24 7.61 -0.95 9.24
C SER A 24 6.40 -1.09 8.33
N ILE A 25 5.25 -0.57 8.77
CA ILE A 25 3.98 -0.62 8.01
C ILE A 25 3.52 0.81 7.77
N TRP A 26 3.17 1.12 6.52
CA TRP A 26 2.75 2.44 6.08
C TRP A 26 1.33 2.36 5.51
N ILE A 27 0.37 2.91 6.24
CA ILE A 27 -1.05 2.88 5.87
C ILE A 27 -1.40 4.17 5.14
N ASN A 28 -1.71 4.06 3.85
CA ASN A 28 -2.26 5.19 3.09
C ASN A 28 -3.76 5.26 3.28
N CYS A 29 -4.27 6.41 3.67
CA CYS A 29 -5.69 6.62 3.93
C CYS A 29 -6.12 8.07 3.68
N ASN A 30 -7.43 8.29 3.59
CA ASN A 30 -7.96 9.64 3.48
C ASN A 30 -7.76 10.41 4.79
N ASN A 31 -7.51 11.70 4.68
CA ASN A 31 -7.17 12.56 5.81
C ASN A 31 -8.26 12.61 6.89
N ASP A 32 -9.53 12.58 6.50
CA ASP A 32 -10.69 12.55 7.40
C ASP A 32 -10.77 11.27 8.24
N LYS A 33 -10.20 10.17 7.77
CA LYS A 33 -10.27 8.83 8.39
C LYS A 33 -9.03 8.47 9.21
N VAL A 34 -7.94 9.23 9.10
CA VAL A 34 -6.66 8.93 9.77
C VAL A 34 -6.84 8.71 11.26
N LYS A 35 -7.56 9.60 11.94
CA LYS A 35 -7.75 9.54 13.40
C LYS A 35 -8.49 8.26 13.81
N LEU A 36 -9.55 7.93 13.10
CA LEU A 36 -10.33 6.72 13.34
C LEU A 36 -9.49 5.46 13.11
N ILE A 37 -8.79 5.40 11.98
CA ILE A 37 -7.94 4.25 11.61
C ILE A 37 -6.82 4.07 12.65
N ARG A 38 -6.16 5.16 13.06
CA ARG A 38 -5.10 5.13 14.06
C ARG A 38 -5.61 4.65 15.42
N HIS A 39 -6.80 5.09 15.83
CA HIS A 39 -7.43 4.63 17.06
C HIS A 39 -7.75 3.13 17.02
N THR A 40 -8.22 2.63 15.86
CA THR A 40 -8.62 1.23 15.69
C THR A 40 -7.41 0.28 15.59
N ILE A 41 -6.37 0.68 14.85
CA ILE A 41 -5.22 -0.19 14.53
C ILE A 41 -4.08 -0.04 15.53
N GLY A 42 -3.88 1.16 16.07
CA GLY A 42 -2.75 1.47 16.97
C GLY A 42 -1.49 1.90 16.23
N GLU A 43 -0.38 1.99 16.94
CA GLU A 43 0.89 2.54 16.45
C GLU A 43 1.95 1.47 16.17
N TYR A 44 1.70 0.24 16.56
CA TYR A 44 2.59 -0.89 16.33
C TYR A 44 1.83 -2.21 16.30
N VAL A 45 2.46 -3.21 15.73
CA VAL A 45 2.04 -4.62 15.79
C VAL A 45 3.22 -5.48 16.21
N GLU A 46 2.99 -6.55 16.96
CA GLU A 46 4.03 -7.52 17.29
C GLU A 46 4.39 -8.37 16.07
N ASP A 47 5.70 -8.66 15.85
CA ASP A 47 6.13 -9.59 14.80
C ASP A 47 5.79 -11.03 15.23
N PRO A 48 4.75 -11.65 14.63
CA PRO A 48 4.27 -12.95 15.09
C PRO A 48 5.25 -14.07 14.80
N VAL A 49 6.13 -13.89 13.82
CA VAL A 49 7.09 -14.90 13.41
C VAL A 49 8.35 -14.85 14.27
N TYR A 50 8.74 -13.66 14.71
CA TYR A 50 9.86 -13.46 15.61
C TYR A 50 9.62 -14.15 16.95
N TYR A 51 8.43 -13.92 17.52
CA TYR A 51 8.02 -14.53 18.78
C TYR A 51 8.02 -16.07 18.72
N ASN A 52 7.44 -16.65 17.67
CA ASN A 52 7.35 -18.09 17.53
C ASN A 52 8.69 -18.82 17.29
N ARG A 53 9.69 -18.12 16.73
CA ARG A 53 10.97 -18.75 16.38
C ARG A 53 12.00 -18.77 17.50
N HIS A 54 12.03 -17.74 18.31
CA HIS A 54 13.20 -17.51 19.14
C HIS A 54 12.96 -17.71 20.62
N TYR A 55 11.74 -17.68 21.15
CA TYR A 55 11.61 -17.38 22.57
C TYR A 55 10.46 -18.03 23.31
N ALA A 56 10.02 -19.23 22.93
CA ALA A 56 9.20 -20.02 23.84
C ALA A 56 9.85 -20.25 25.24
N LYS A 57 11.13 -19.91 25.38
CA LYS A 57 11.93 -20.08 26.61
C LYS A 57 12.34 -18.77 27.29
N PHE A 58 12.08 -17.60 26.72
CA PHE A 58 12.50 -16.31 27.26
C PHE A 58 11.32 -15.37 27.53
N SER A 59 11.50 -14.50 28.50
CA SER A 59 10.46 -13.64 29.03
C SER A 59 9.79 -12.75 27.97
N SER A 60 8.56 -12.29 28.28
CA SER A 60 7.74 -11.40 27.46
C SER A 60 8.41 -10.06 27.05
N GLU A 61 9.61 -9.79 27.55
CA GLU A 61 10.36 -8.54 27.32
C GLU A 61 11.06 -8.48 25.95
N LEU A 62 11.19 -9.60 25.24
CA LEU A 62 11.89 -9.69 23.95
C LEU A 62 10.94 -9.68 22.74
N LYS A 63 9.85 -8.94 22.81
CA LYS A 63 8.93 -8.76 21.72
C LYS A 63 9.51 -7.82 20.66
N LYS A 64 9.43 -8.19 19.39
CA LYS A 64 9.75 -7.28 18.28
C LYS A 64 8.50 -6.54 17.86
N TYR A 65 8.51 -5.23 18.03
CA TYR A 65 7.45 -4.34 17.58
C TYR A 65 7.74 -3.80 16.18
N ILE A 66 6.72 -3.83 15.33
CA ILE A 66 6.76 -3.26 13.98
C ILE A 66 5.96 -1.96 14.03
N PRO A 67 6.58 -0.80 13.83
CA PRO A 67 5.89 0.48 13.88
C PRO A 67 4.95 0.66 12.70
N ILE A 68 3.81 1.32 12.96
CA ILE A 68 2.79 1.65 11.96
C ILE A 68 2.75 3.15 11.76
N PHE A 69 2.90 3.58 10.50
CA PHE A 69 2.86 4.97 10.09
C PHE A 69 1.63 5.24 9.23
N TYR A 70 1.01 6.38 9.43
CA TYR A 70 -0.19 6.80 8.71
C TYR A 70 0.17 7.88 7.70
N CYS A 71 -0.17 7.64 6.43
CA CYS A 71 0.11 8.52 5.32
C CYS A 71 -1.21 9.07 4.76
N PRO A 72 -1.68 10.23 5.23
CA PRO A 72 -2.84 10.86 4.63
C PRO A 72 -2.54 11.27 3.19
N ASN A 73 -3.56 11.20 2.34
CA ASN A 73 -3.46 11.72 1.00
C ASN A 73 -3.21 13.24 1.05
N HIS A 74 -2.27 13.71 0.22
CA HIS A 74 -2.01 15.15 0.15
C HIS A 74 -3.23 15.89 -0.40
N PRO A 75 -3.64 17.05 0.16
CA PRO A 75 -4.82 17.79 -0.31
C PRO A 75 -4.79 18.08 -1.82
N ASN A 76 -3.61 18.34 -2.39
CA ASN A 76 -3.45 18.59 -3.81
C ASN A 76 -3.64 17.35 -4.70
N ASP A 77 -3.66 16.15 -4.10
CA ASP A 77 -3.86 14.89 -4.82
C ASP A 77 -5.33 14.44 -4.77
N ILE A 78 -6.11 15.00 -3.86
CA ILE A 78 -7.55 14.75 -3.77
C ILE A 78 -8.20 15.19 -5.09
N ASN A 79 -8.99 14.31 -5.68
CA ASN A 79 -9.65 14.50 -7.00
C ASN A 79 -8.70 14.57 -8.22
N LYS A 80 -7.38 14.50 -8.02
CA LYS A 80 -6.41 14.46 -9.13
C LYS A 80 -5.77 13.08 -9.29
N ARG A 81 -5.43 12.44 -8.17
CA ARG A 81 -4.73 11.16 -8.12
C ARG A 81 -5.46 10.25 -7.13
N ASP A 82 -6.68 9.90 -7.48
CA ASP A 82 -7.59 9.12 -6.65
C ASP A 82 -7.55 7.66 -7.07
N SER A 83 -6.44 6.96 -6.76
CA SER A 83 -6.26 5.54 -7.09
C SER A 83 -5.53 4.76 -6.00
N TYR A 84 -5.77 3.46 -5.97
CA TYR A 84 -5.01 2.55 -5.12
C TYR A 84 -3.52 2.56 -5.47
N SER A 85 -3.20 2.61 -6.77
CA SER A 85 -1.81 2.69 -7.24
C SER A 85 -1.12 3.94 -6.72
N TRP A 86 -1.79 5.09 -6.74
CA TRP A 86 -1.23 6.30 -6.18
C TRP A 86 -1.09 6.21 -4.66
N GLY A 87 -2.04 5.60 -3.96
CA GLY A 87 -1.95 5.35 -2.53
C GLY A 87 -0.71 4.54 -2.15
N VAL A 88 -0.44 3.45 -2.89
CA VAL A 88 0.77 2.64 -2.72
C VAL A 88 2.04 3.45 -2.96
N ILE A 89 2.10 4.20 -4.07
CA ILE A 89 3.25 5.05 -4.40
C ILE A 89 3.44 6.15 -3.36
N ASN A 90 2.36 6.78 -2.89
CA ASN A 90 2.42 7.82 -1.87
C ASN A 90 2.99 7.27 -0.55
N ALA A 91 2.53 6.11 -0.10
CA ALA A 91 3.07 5.46 1.10
C ALA A 91 4.56 5.13 0.95
N ALA A 92 4.98 4.53 -0.17
CA ALA A 92 6.37 4.21 -0.45
C ALA A 92 7.26 5.46 -0.52
N MET A 93 6.77 6.54 -1.14
CA MET A 93 7.49 7.81 -1.19
C MET A 93 7.63 8.45 0.20
N ASN A 94 6.62 8.37 1.05
CA ASN A 94 6.69 8.87 2.42
C ASN A 94 7.66 8.03 3.26
N ALA A 95 7.67 6.71 3.11
CA ALA A 95 8.66 5.84 3.74
C ALA A 95 10.08 6.23 3.34
N ASN A 96 10.35 6.39 2.05
CA ASN A 96 11.65 6.85 1.56
C ASN A 96 12.06 8.22 2.10
N ARG A 97 11.13 9.18 2.10
CA ARG A 97 11.38 10.54 2.59
C ARG A 97 11.69 10.55 4.08
N SER A 98 10.96 9.78 4.87
CA SER A 98 11.19 9.68 6.30
C SER A 98 12.51 8.98 6.61
N ALA A 99 12.78 7.85 5.96
CA ALA A 99 14.02 7.13 6.13
C ALA A 99 15.24 7.97 5.72
N SER A 100 15.19 8.67 4.59
CA SER A 100 16.31 9.49 4.09
C SER A 100 16.65 10.67 4.99
N LYS A 101 15.70 11.19 5.78
CA LYS A 101 15.94 12.23 6.78
C LYS A 101 16.75 11.73 7.97
N ILE A 102 16.67 10.43 8.28
CA ILE A 102 17.36 9.83 9.40
C ILE A 102 18.71 9.28 8.93
N SER A 103 18.68 8.39 7.95
CA SER A 103 19.90 7.79 7.36
C SER A 103 19.60 7.19 5.99
N ARG A 104 20.56 7.29 5.07
CA ARG A 104 20.45 6.64 3.74
C ARG A 104 20.38 5.11 3.84
N HIS A 105 20.95 4.53 4.87
CA HIS A 105 20.91 3.08 5.10
C HIS A 105 19.54 2.55 5.51
N LEU A 106 18.64 3.42 5.96
CA LEU A 106 17.29 3.06 6.36
C LEU A 106 16.29 3.12 5.20
N ILE A 107 16.73 3.58 4.02
CA ILE A 107 15.85 3.62 2.84
C ILE A 107 15.49 2.18 2.46
N PRO A 108 14.18 1.84 2.38
CA PRO A 108 13.76 0.50 2.05
C PRO A 108 14.22 0.11 0.64
N ASN A 109 14.85 -1.03 0.48
CA ASN A 109 15.20 -1.56 -0.83
C ASN A 109 14.00 -2.15 -1.56
N LYS A 110 13.03 -2.64 -0.79
CA LYS A 110 11.86 -3.37 -1.27
C LYS A 110 10.62 -3.04 -0.46
N PHE A 111 9.48 -3.04 -1.12
CA PHE A 111 8.18 -2.79 -0.53
C PHE A 111 7.29 -4.02 -0.70
N TYR A 112 6.54 -4.37 0.33
CA TYR A 112 5.45 -5.33 0.28
C TYR A 112 4.12 -4.58 0.36
N VAL A 113 3.18 -4.93 -0.51
CA VAL A 113 1.85 -4.33 -0.56
C VAL A 113 0.82 -5.35 -0.12
N ALA A 114 -0.01 -4.98 0.85
CA ALA A 114 -1.18 -5.73 1.27
C ALA A 114 -2.44 -4.88 1.08
N PHE A 115 -3.55 -5.54 0.81
CA PHE A 115 -4.83 -4.88 0.59
C PHE A 115 -5.85 -5.29 1.64
N PRO A 116 -6.59 -4.36 2.24
CA PRO A 116 -7.65 -4.70 3.17
C PRO A 116 -8.78 -5.52 2.53
N PHE A 117 -8.95 -5.40 1.23
CA PHE A 117 -10.02 -6.07 0.47
C PHE A 117 -9.69 -7.50 0.06
N GLY A 118 -8.45 -7.95 0.21
CA GLY A 118 -8.07 -9.33 -0.02
C GLY A 118 -8.65 -10.24 1.05
N VAL A 119 -9.54 -11.17 0.68
CA VAL A 119 -10.17 -12.09 1.62
C VAL A 119 -9.46 -13.45 1.54
N TYR A 120 -8.38 -13.58 2.29
CA TYR A 120 -7.60 -14.82 2.41
C TYR A 120 -6.88 -14.87 3.76
N ASN A 121 -6.41 -16.06 4.11
CA ASN A 121 -5.66 -16.23 5.35
C ASN A 121 -4.30 -15.51 5.28
N PRO A 122 -4.05 -14.49 6.11
CA PRO A 122 -2.80 -13.72 6.09
C PRO A 122 -1.55 -14.55 6.40
N TRP A 123 -1.69 -15.67 7.06
CA TRP A 123 -0.57 -16.57 7.42
C TRP A 123 0.05 -17.29 6.21
N VAL A 124 -0.64 -17.31 5.07
CA VAL A 124 -0.09 -17.89 3.83
C VAL A 124 1.25 -17.25 3.46
N VAL A 125 1.39 -15.94 3.64
CA VAL A 125 2.62 -15.21 3.30
C VAL A 125 3.81 -15.55 4.19
N GLN A 126 3.57 -16.08 5.40
CA GLN A 126 4.63 -16.47 6.32
C GLN A 126 5.57 -17.52 5.72
N LYS A 127 5.03 -18.47 4.97
CA LYS A 127 5.81 -19.52 4.30
C LYS A 127 6.74 -18.93 3.24
N HIS A 128 6.36 -17.81 2.66
CA HIS A 128 7.08 -17.12 1.57
C HIS A 128 7.99 -16.00 2.05
N ARG A 129 8.17 -15.80 3.36
CA ARG A 129 8.95 -14.69 3.95
C ARG A 129 10.36 -14.56 3.36
N ARG A 130 11.03 -15.67 3.05
CA ARG A 130 12.37 -15.66 2.40
C ARG A 130 12.29 -15.16 0.97
N THR A 131 11.31 -15.63 0.20
CA THR A 131 11.07 -15.22 -1.19
C THR A 131 10.67 -13.75 -1.26
N ILE A 132 9.81 -13.29 -0.37
CA ILE A 132 9.40 -11.88 -0.23
C ILE A 132 10.62 -10.97 -0.03
N ARG A 133 11.61 -11.40 0.76
CA ARG A 133 12.86 -10.66 1.01
C ARG A 133 13.91 -10.80 -0.08
N SER A 134 13.76 -11.75 -1.01
CA SER A 134 14.71 -11.95 -2.11
C SER A 134 14.72 -10.73 -3.05
N PRO A 135 15.75 -10.52 -3.88
CA PRO A 135 15.79 -9.45 -4.87
C PRO A 135 14.67 -9.53 -5.92
N GLN A 136 14.15 -10.73 -6.17
CA GLN A 136 13.10 -10.95 -7.17
C GLN A 136 11.75 -10.46 -6.66
N ASN A 137 10.92 -9.92 -7.56
CA ASN A 137 9.55 -9.54 -7.24
C ASN A 137 8.71 -10.77 -6.92
N PHE A 138 7.92 -10.64 -5.86
CA PHE A 138 7.01 -11.68 -5.38
C PHE A 138 5.56 -11.28 -5.69
N TYR A 139 4.79 -12.22 -6.17
CA TYR A 139 3.35 -12.08 -6.38
C TYR A 139 2.62 -13.23 -5.72
N LEU A 140 1.71 -12.92 -4.81
CA LEU A 140 0.77 -13.92 -4.31
C LEU A 140 -0.23 -14.26 -5.41
N SER A 141 -0.47 -15.55 -5.63
CA SER A 141 -1.46 -16.02 -6.61
C SER A 141 -2.57 -16.83 -5.94
N CYS A 142 -3.77 -16.69 -6.45
CA CYS A 142 -4.93 -17.49 -6.08
C CYS A 142 -5.63 -17.95 -7.36
N ASN A 143 -5.78 -19.26 -7.53
CA ASN A 143 -6.36 -19.85 -8.75
C ASN A 143 -5.68 -19.36 -10.05
N GLY A 144 -4.36 -19.19 -10.02
CA GLY A 144 -3.58 -18.70 -11.15
C GLY A 144 -3.68 -17.20 -11.42
N LYS A 145 -4.49 -16.47 -10.65
CA LYS A 145 -4.63 -15.00 -10.76
C LYS A 145 -3.78 -14.30 -9.72
N THR A 146 -3.31 -13.12 -10.06
CA THR A 146 -2.47 -12.25 -9.23
C THR A 146 -3.03 -10.83 -9.19
N VAL A 147 -2.32 -9.92 -8.54
CA VAL A 147 -2.63 -8.49 -8.59
C VAL A 147 -2.62 -7.95 -10.03
N LYS A 148 -1.87 -8.56 -10.95
CA LYS A 148 -1.85 -8.18 -12.37
C LYS A 148 -3.20 -8.42 -13.06
N ASP A 149 -3.94 -9.39 -12.59
CA ASP A 149 -5.28 -9.74 -13.08
C ASP A 149 -6.40 -8.96 -12.37
N GLY A 150 -6.02 -8.03 -11.48
CA GLY A 150 -6.95 -7.20 -10.73
C GLY A 150 -7.40 -7.77 -9.39
N GLU A 151 -6.79 -8.86 -8.94
CA GLU A 151 -7.09 -9.44 -7.64
C GLU A 151 -6.37 -8.68 -6.51
N TYR A 152 -7.02 -8.57 -5.34
CA TYR A 152 -6.45 -7.88 -4.17
C TYR A 152 -5.48 -8.79 -3.40
N LEU A 153 -4.42 -9.20 -4.06
CA LEU A 153 -3.40 -10.10 -3.53
C LEU A 153 -2.07 -9.39 -3.27
N GLY A 154 -1.35 -9.84 -2.26
CA GLY A 154 -0.07 -9.26 -1.87
C GLY A 154 1.01 -9.39 -2.95
N PHE A 155 1.84 -8.37 -3.08
CA PHE A 155 2.98 -8.37 -4.00
C PHE A 155 4.13 -7.51 -3.49
N THR A 156 5.29 -7.64 -4.14
CA THR A 156 6.46 -6.79 -3.85
C THR A 156 6.91 -6.01 -5.07
N PHE A 157 7.56 -4.88 -4.83
CA PHE A 157 8.27 -4.09 -5.82
C PHE A 157 9.50 -3.42 -5.19
N ASP A 158 10.46 -3.02 -6.01
CA ASP A 158 11.71 -2.39 -5.57
C ASP A 158 11.73 -0.87 -5.84
N GLN A 159 12.87 -0.23 -5.56
CA GLN A 159 13.06 1.20 -5.81
C GLN A 159 13.06 1.57 -7.31
N LYS A 160 13.46 0.64 -8.19
CA LYS A 160 13.44 0.87 -9.65
C LYS A 160 12.00 0.86 -10.14
N ASP A 161 11.22 -0.11 -9.67
CA ASP A 161 9.79 -0.19 -9.95
C ASP A 161 9.04 1.05 -9.46
N LEU A 162 9.37 1.54 -8.25
CA LEU A 162 8.76 2.76 -7.71
C LEU A 162 8.97 3.96 -8.63
N LYS A 163 10.15 4.11 -9.21
CA LYS A 163 10.44 5.17 -10.18
C LYS A 163 9.61 4.99 -11.45
N ALA A 164 9.58 3.77 -11.99
CA ALA A 164 8.81 3.43 -13.19
C ALA A 164 7.32 3.68 -12.99
N PHE A 165 6.75 3.27 -11.85
CA PHE A 165 5.36 3.51 -11.49
C PHE A 165 5.03 5.00 -11.44
N LYS A 166 5.88 5.78 -10.80
CA LYS A 166 5.70 7.22 -10.68
C LYS A 166 5.73 7.91 -12.05
N GLU A 167 6.63 7.52 -12.92
CA GLU A 167 6.73 8.05 -14.28
C GLU A 167 5.53 7.66 -15.13
N HIS A 168 5.10 6.41 -15.05
CA HIS A 168 3.92 5.93 -15.76
C HIS A 168 2.66 6.69 -15.34
N ILE A 169 2.41 6.81 -14.04
CA ILE A 169 1.24 7.56 -13.54
C ILE A 169 1.27 9.02 -13.96
N LYS A 170 2.45 9.65 -14.01
CA LYS A 170 2.58 11.01 -14.52
C LYS A 170 2.22 11.13 -16.00
N LYS A 171 2.60 10.13 -16.81
CA LYS A 171 2.33 10.11 -18.26
C LYS A 171 0.88 9.77 -18.58
N THR A 172 0.26 8.89 -17.79
CA THR A 172 -1.10 8.38 -18.03
C THR A 172 -2.16 9.09 -17.21
N ASN A 173 -1.78 10.10 -16.45
CA ASN A 173 -2.67 10.83 -15.54
C ASN A 173 -3.75 11.57 -16.34
N THR A 174 -4.98 11.07 -16.27
CA THR A 174 -6.16 11.78 -16.74
C THR A 174 -6.65 12.68 -15.61
N PRO A 175 -6.81 13.99 -15.83
CA PRO A 175 -7.32 14.89 -14.80
C PRO A 175 -8.67 14.40 -14.26
N ALA A 176 -8.88 14.51 -12.96
CA ALA A 176 -10.19 14.17 -12.36
C ALA A 176 -11.32 15.09 -12.84
N TYR A 177 -10.94 16.22 -13.41
CA TYR A 177 -11.86 17.20 -13.98
C TYR A 177 -11.45 17.51 -15.41
N LYS A 178 -12.42 17.54 -16.31
CA LYS A 178 -12.27 17.95 -17.71
C LYS A 178 -12.71 19.40 -17.84
N ALA A 179 -11.91 20.21 -18.53
CA ALA A 179 -12.35 21.55 -18.89
C ALA A 179 -13.49 21.45 -19.90
N LEU A 180 -14.63 22.06 -19.61
CA LEU A 180 -15.72 22.16 -20.58
C LEU A 180 -15.28 23.13 -21.69
N SER A 181 -15.15 22.60 -22.89
CA SER A 181 -14.62 23.32 -24.07
C SER A 181 -15.56 24.41 -24.64
N GLU A 182 -16.75 24.60 -24.07
CA GLU A 182 -17.82 25.37 -24.71
C GLU A 182 -18.15 26.72 -24.07
N PHE A 183 -17.46 27.16 -23.02
CA PHE A 183 -17.73 28.49 -22.46
C PHE A 183 -16.83 29.56 -23.03
N LYS A 184 -17.34 30.32 -23.98
CA LYS A 184 -16.70 31.50 -24.61
C LYS A 184 -16.53 32.72 -23.69
N SER A 185 -16.87 32.63 -22.42
CA SER A 185 -16.76 33.73 -21.46
C SER A 185 -16.01 33.30 -20.20
N GLY A 186 -14.74 33.54 -20.16
CA GLY A 186 -13.91 33.88 -19.00
C GLY A 186 -13.80 32.92 -17.79
N GLY A 187 -14.68 31.97 -17.59
CA GLY A 187 -14.68 31.04 -16.47
C GLY A 187 -14.36 29.61 -16.91
N LYS A 188 -13.30 29.01 -16.37
CA LYS A 188 -13.02 27.59 -16.56
C LYS A 188 -13.96 26.78 -15.69
N TRP A 189 -15.07 26.34 -16.24
CA TRP A 189 -15.90 25.33 -15.61
C TRP A 189 -15.24 23.95 -15.78
N MET A 190 -15.18 23.18 -14.69
CA MET A 190 -14.56 21.87 -14.67
C MET A 190 -15.60 20.84 -14.25
N GLU A 191 -15.83 19.84 -15.09
CA GLU A 191 -16.68 18.71 -14.76
C GLU A 191 -15.81 17.54 -14.23
N ARG A 192 -16.31 16.89 -13.17
CA ARG A 192 -15.61 15.72 -12.63
C ARG A 192 -15.77 14.55 -13.59
N GLN A 193 -14.64 13.99 -14.01
CA GLN A 193 -14.63 12.80 -14.87
C GLN A 193 -15.32 11.62 -14.16
N PRO A 194 -16.08 10.79 -14.86
CA PRO A 194 -16.58 9.52 -14.35
C PRO A 194 -15.46 8.66 -13.79
N ALA A 195 -15.76 7.83 -12.79
CA ALA A 195 -14.75 7.02 -12.11
C ALA A 195 -14.01 6.06 -13.06
N ASN A 196 -14.68 5.57 -14.10
CA ASN A 196 -14.10 4.70 -15.12
C ASN A 196 -13.16 5.43 -16.10
N GLU A 197 -13.28 6.74 -16.25
CA GLU A 197 -12.42 7.57 -17.10
C GLU A 197 -11.23 8.14 -16.34
N ARG A 198 -11.30 8.20 -15.00
CA ARG A 198 -10.16 8.59 -14.19
C ARG A 198 -9.12 7.48 -14.21
N TYR A 199 -7.84 7.81 -14.44
CA TYR A 199 -6.75 6.83 -14.46
C TYR A 199 -6.69 5.97 -13.19
N SER A 200 -7.35 6.39 -12.16
CA SER A 200 -7.39 5.80 -10.84
C SER A 200 -8.44 4.72 -10.66
N ALA A 201 -9.38 4.59 -11.59
CA ALA A 201 -10.56 3.76 -11.38
C ALA A 201 -10.28 2.26 -11.49
N ARG A 202 -9.27 1.87 -12.23
CA ARG A 202 -8.84 0.47 -12.33
C ARG A 202 -7.67 0.25 -11.43
N PHE A 203 -7.73 -0.87 -10.75
CA PHE A 203 -6.91 -1.24 -9.65
C PHE A 203 -5.43 -1.10 -9.95
N PHE A 204 -4.96 -1.63 -11.01
CA PHE A 204 -3.58 -1.46 -11.42
C PHE A 204 -3.44 -1.54 -12.93
N THR A 205 -3.09 -0.47 -13.52
CA THR A 205 -2.29 -0.53 -14.74
C THR A 205 -0.82 -0.88 -14.44
N ILE A 206 -0.52 -1.36 -13.25
CA ILE A 206 0.79 -1.85 -12.81
C ILE A 206 1.24 -3.07 -13.62
N ASP A 207 0.31 -3.89 -14.10
CA ASP A 207 0.58 -4.98 -15.03
C ASP A 207 1.40 -4.54 -16.26
N LYS A 208 1.28 -3.30 -16.69
CA LYS A 208 2.10 -2.74 -17.78
C LYS A 208 3.52 -2.34 -17.36
N ILE A 209 3.76 -2.20 -16.07
CA ILE A 209 5.02 -1.70 -15.53
C ILE A 209 5.84 -2.81 -14.91
N VAL A 210 5.18 -3.76 -14.28
CA VAL A 210 5.84 -4.89 -13.65
C VAL A 210 6.10 -5.94 -14.71
N LYS A 211 7.26 -5.87 -15.30
CA LYS A 211 7.79 -6.96 -16.12
C LYS A 211 8.08 -8.13 -15.20
N SER A 212 7.43 -9.24 -15.48
CA SER A 212 7.72 -10.55 -14.87
C SER A 212 9.17 -10.95 -15.08
#